data_778fcf82eb3dd127fec1b3151b62874f
#
_entry.id   778fcf82eb3dd127fec1b3151b62874f
#
_cell.length_a   1.000
_cell.length_b   1.000
_cell.length_c   1.000
_cell.angle_alpha   90.00
_cell.angle_beta   90.00
_cell.angle_gamma   90.00
#
_symmetry.space_group_name_H-M   'P 1'
#
loop_
_entity.id
_entity.type
_entity.pdbx_description
1 polymer ?
#
loop_
_entity_poly.entity_id
_entity_poly.type
_entity_poly.pdbx_seq_one_letter_code
_entity_poly.pdbx_strand_id
1 'polypeptide(L)'
;RQMCIRDRYMARTPIPYPKASSDFDYMKFVGIQCFSRSALLFCKDNKRGKIESIEDIDEYRFLENGKKIKFVEIPAETLSVDTQADVKIVTEVLERRIKNKEIVL
;
A
#
# COMPACT_ATOMS: atom_id res chain seq x y z
N ARG A 1 -5.90 2.73 -5.78
CA ARG A 1 -5.56 1.70 -4.76
C ARG A 1 -4.48 0.81 -5.32
N GLN A 2 -3.44 0.57 -4.56
CA GLN A 2 -2.35 -0.31 -4.96
C GLN A 2 -2.66 -1.74 -4.53
N MET A 3 -2.35 -2.70 -5.38
CA MET A 3 -2.48 -4.13 -5.11
C MET A 3 -1.10 -4.75 -5.08
N CYS A 4 -0.85 -5.72 -4.21
CA CYS A 4 0.47 -6.33 -4.07
C CYS A 4 0.41 -7.86 -4.03
N ILE A 5 1.47 -8.49 -4.53
CA ILE A 5 1.73 -9.92 -4.37
C ILE A 5 2.91 -10.06 -3.41
N ARG A 6 2.60 -10.24 -2.13
CA ARG A 6 3.61 -10.33 -1.06
C ARG A 6 4.67 -9.22 -1.22
N ASP A 7 5.94 -9.60 -1.27
CA ASP A 7 7.10 -8.70 -1.30
C ASP A 7 7.75 -8.54 -2.69
N ARG A 8 7.03 -8.93 -3.77
CA ARG A 8 7.63 -9.01 -5.10
C ARG A 8 7.07 -8.07 -6.14
N TYR A 9 5.79 -7.78 -6.07
CA TYR A 9 5.15 -6.95 -7.07
C TYR A 9 3.96 -6.17 -6.50
N MET A 10 3.84 -4.93 -6.92
CA MET A 10 2.72 -4.03 -6.63
C MET A 10 2.21 -3.44 -7.93
N ALA A 11 0.90 -3.19 -8.05
CA ALA A 11 0.34 -2.55 -9.21
C ALA A 11 -0.87 -1.70 -8.84
N ARG A 12 -1.17 -0.74 -9.70
CA ARG A 12 -2.38 0.08 -9.58
C ARG A 12 -3.65 -0.68 -9.97
N THR A 13 -3.48 -1.76 -10.74
CA THR A 13 -4.56 -2.68 -11.11
C THR A 13 -4.47 -3.97 -10.28
N PRO A 14 -5.58 -4.72 -10.13
CA PRO A 14 -5.55 -6.02 -9.49
C PRO A 14 -4.58 -6.98 -10.17
N ILE A 15 -3.72 -7.62 -9.39
CA ILE A 15 -2.78 -8.64 -9.81
C ILE A 15 -2.83 -9.84 -8.85
N PRO A 16 -2.72 -11.08 -9.32
CA PRO A 16 -2.65 -11.50 -10.73
C PRO A 16 -3.95 -11.24 -11.50
N TYR A 17 -3.86 -11.21 -12.83
CA TYR A 17 -5.04 -11.12 -13.67
C TYR A 17 -5.81 -12.46 -13.65
N PRO A 18 -7.11 -12.46 -13.28
CA PRO A 18 -7.87 -13.70 -13.04
C PRO A 18 -8.40 -14.31 -14.36
N LYS A 19 -7.51 -14.81 -15.21
CA LYS A 19 -7.88 -15.39 -16.50
C LYS A 19 -8.56 -16.77 -16.34
N ALA A 20 -8.06 -17.61 -15.44
CA ALA A 20 -8.50 -19.00 -15.31
C ALA A 20 -9.36 -19.23 -14.06
N SER A 21 -9.14 -18.47 -13.01
CA SER A 21 -9.86 -18.57 -11.73
C SER A 21 -9.88 -17.21 -11.05
N SER A 22 -10.97 -16.90 -10.38
CA SER A 22 -11.10 -15.74 -9.47
C SER A 22 -10.88 -16.11 -8.00
N ASP A 23 -10.54 -17.36 -7.73
CA ASP A 23 -10.26 -17.85 -6.38
C ASP A 23 -8.85 -17.39 -5.93
N PHE A 24 -8.77 -16.12 -5.58
CA PHE A 24 -7.53 -15.49 -5.12
C PHE A 24 -7.84 -14.31 -4.19
N ASP A 25 -7.22 -14.29 -3.03
CA ASP A 25 -7.30 -13.18 -2.09
C ASP A 25 -6.35 -12.06 -2.49
N TYR A 26 -6.93 -10.96 -2.94
CA TYR A 26 -6.16 -9.77 -3.32
C TYR A 26 -5.74 -8.98 -2.08
N MET A 27 -4.45 -8.74 -1.97
CA MET A 27 -3.87 -7.94 -0.89
C MET A 27 -3.84 -6.46 -1.27
N LYS A 28 -4.47 -5.63 -0.45
CA LYS A 28 -4.44 -4.17 -0.61
C LYS A 28 -3.26 -3.57 0.14
N PHE A 29 -2.49 -2.73 -0.51
CA PHE A 29 -1.45 -1.95 0.15
C PHE A 29 -2.06 -0.81 0.98
N VAL A 30 -1.63 -0.70 2.23
CA VAL A 30 -2.21 0.25 3.20
C VAL A 30 -1.55 1.63 3.15
N GLY A 31 -0.35 1.73 2.58
CA GLY A 31 0.37 3.00 2.43
C GLY A 31 1.16 3.44 3.66
N ILE A 32 1.35 2.55 4.64
CA ILE A 32 2.21 2.81 5.80
C ILE A 32 3.57 2.15 5.56
N GLN A 33 4.63 2.95 5.60
CA GLN A 33 5.98 2.49 5.30
C GLN A 33 6.94 2.87 6.42
N CYS A 34 7.88 1.96 6.72
CA CYS A 34 8.97 2.21 7.64
C CYS A 34 10.30 2.04 6.91
N PHE A 35 11.14 3.06 6.95
CA PHE A 35 12.45 3.05 6.32
C PHE A 35 13.56 3.12 7.37
N SER A 36 14.60 2.30 7.18
CA SER A 36 15.85 2.52 7.87
C SER A 36 16.56 3.75 7.31
N ARG A 37 17.50 4.33 8.08
CA ARG A 37 18.32 5.44 7.58
C ARG A 37 19.08 5.07 6.29
N SER A 38 19.58 3.86 6.19
CA SER A 38 20.26 3.37 4.99
C SER A 38 19.34 3.27 3.78
N ALA A 39 18.06 2.89 3.99
CA ALA A 39 17.07 2.87 2.92
C ALA A 39 16.76 4.30 2.42
N LEU A 40 16.61 5.26 3.32
CA LEU A 40 16.41 6.67 2.92
C LEU A 40 17.58 7.23 2.14
N LEU A 41 18.81 6.96 2.58
CA LEU A 41 20.01 7.36 1.83
C LEU A 41 20.08 6.69 0.46
N PHE A 42 19.74 5.41 0.38
CA PHE A 42 19.62 4.70 -0.89
C PHE A 42 18.63 5.38 -1.84
N CYS A 43 17.44 5.75 -1.37
CA CYS A 43 16.45 6.48 -2.18
C CYS A 43 16.98 7.83 -2.67
N LYS A 44 17.71 8.54 -1.82
CA LYS A 44 18.32 9.83 -2.19
C LYS A 44 19.38 9.68 -3.30
N ASP A 45 20.20 8.64 -3.21
CA ASP A 45 21.35 8.45 -4.09
C ASP A 45 21.00 7.73 -5.41
N ASN A 46 19.82 7.13 -5.50
CA ASN A 46 19.36 6.41 -6.69
C ASN A 46 18.19 7.12 -7.37
N LYS A 47 18.25 7.22 -8.68
CA LYS A 47 17.16 7.76 -9.50
C LYS A 47 16.00 6.78 -9.58
N ARG A 48 14.83 7.30 -9.92
CA ARG A 48 13.65 6.50 -10.22
C ARG A 48 13.93 5.51 -11.36
N GLY A 49 13.53 4.28 -11.15
CA GLY A 49 13.60 3.24 -12.15
C GLY A 49 12.49 3.34 -13.20
N LYS A 50 12.50 2.42 -14.15
CA LYS A 50 11.53 2.40 -15.24
C LYS A 50 10.13 2.03 -14.73
N ILE A 51 10.01 1.01 -13.88
CA ILE A 51 8.72 0.55 -13.37
C ILE A 51 8.18 1.57 -12.37
N GLU A 52 9.04 2.09 -11.48
CA GLU A 52 8.65 3.16 -10.57
C GLU A 52 8.07 4.37 -11.31
N SER A 53 8.66 4.75 -12.43
CA SER A 53 8.19 5.90 -13.21
C SER A 53 6.86 5.66 -13.93
N ILE A 54 6.51 4.39 -14.22
CA ILE A 54 5.25 4.03 -14.87
C ILE A 54 4.14 3.84 -13.84
N GLU A 55 4.40 3.07 -12.78
CA GLU A 55 3.40 2.74 -11.76
C GLU A 55 3.24 3.85 -10.72
N ASP A 56 4.23 4.76 -10.63
CA ASP A 56 4.31 5.80 -9.60
C ASP A 56 4.22 5.22 -8.19
N ILE A 57 5.03 4.19 -7.93
CA ILE A 57 5.13 3.43 -6.69
C ILE A 57 6.59 3.44 -6.25
N ASP A 58 6.91 4.15 -5.17
CA ASP A 58 8.29 4.40 -4.71
C ASP A 58 9.05 3.13 -4.32
N GLU A 59 8.35 2.10 -3.89
CA GLU A 59 8.93 0.81 -3.50
C GLU A 59 9.66 0.12 -4.66
N TYR A 60 9.30 0.42 -5.89
CA TYR A 60 9.99 -0.11 -7.06
C TYR A 60 11.44 0.31 -7.14
N ARG A 61 11.82 1.47 -6.59
CA ARG A 61 13.21 1.88 -6.51
C ARG A 61 14.08 0.87 -5.78
N PHE A 62 13.52 0.24 -4.77
CA PHE A 62 14.19 -0.84 -4.04
C PHE A 62 14.18 -2.14 -4.85
N LEU A 63 13.03 -2.55 -5.37
CA LEU A 63 12.86 -3.81 -6.08
C LEU A 63 13.66 -3.85 -7.38
N GLU A 64 13.65 -2.79 -8.17
CA GLU A 64 14.41 -2.67 -9.42
C GLU A 64 15.93 -2.71 -9.18
N ASN A 65 16.38 -2.34 -7.97
CA ASN A 65 17.79 -2.41 -7.55
C ASN A 65 18.11 -3.65 -6.70
N GLY A 66 17.27 -4.69 -6.76
CA GLY A 66 17.51 -5.97 -6.09
C GLY A 66 17.43 -5.91 -4.56
N LYS A 67 16.86 -4.85 -3.99
CA LYS A 67 16.61 -4.76 -2.55
C LYS A 67 15.33 -5.49 -2.20
N LYS A 68 15.22 -5.89 -0.94
CA LYS A 68 14.05 -6.59 -0.42
C LYS A 68 13.19 -5.64 0.39
N ILE A 69 11.87 -5.81 0.26
CA ILE A 69 10.86 -5.13 1.07
C ILE A 69 10.14 -6.21 1.87
N LYS A 70 9.91 -5.96 3.15
CA LYS A 70 9.11 -6.85 3.98
C LYS A 70 7.71 -6.25 4.16
N PHE A 71 6.70 -6.98 3.74
CA PHE A 71 5.31 -6.65 4.04
C PHE A 71 4.86 -7.34 5.31
N VAL A 72 4.03 -6.63 6.06
CA VAL A 72 3.34 -7.16 7.24
C VAL A 72 1.85 -7.14 6.93
N GLU A 73 1.23 -8.29 6.96
CA GLU A 73 -0.21 -8.42 6.82
C GLU A 73 -0.89 -7.97 8.10
N ILE A 74 -1.88 -7.10 7.96
CA ILE A 74 -2.67 -6.61 9.08
C ILE A 74 -4.15 -6.89 8.82
N PRO A 75 -4.89 -7.43 9.79
CA PRO A 75 -6.32 -7.70 9.68
C PRO A 75 -7.11 -6.40 9.87
N ALA A 76 -7.04 -5.48 8.92
CA ALA A 76 -7.72 -4.20 9.09
C ALA A 76 -8.41 -3.74 7.81
N GLU A 77 -9.66 -3.38 7.93
CA GLU A 77 -10.30 -2.49 6.98
C GLU A 77 -9.68 -1.10 7.13
N THR A 78 -8.80 -0.75 6.20
CA THR A 78 -8.20 0.57 6.16
C THR A 78 -8.97 1.47 5.22
N LEU A 79 -9.38 2.62 5.73
CA LEU A 79 -9.98 3.69 4.96
C LEU A 79 -8.94 4.79 4.76
N SER A 80 -8.79 5.25 3.53
CA SER A 80 -7.98 6.42 3.19
C SER A 80 -8.89 7.56 2.71
N VAL A 81 -8.44 8.77 2.91
CA VAL A 81 -9.08 9.98 2.38
C VAL A 81 -8.27 10.44 1.17
N ASP A 82 -8.72 10.11 -0.01
CA ASP A 82 -8.10 10.53 -1.27
C ASP A 82 -8.92 11.61 -1.96
N THR A 83 -10.23 11.66 -1.69
CA THR A 83 -11.17 12.62 -2.26
C THR A 83 -12.08 13.24 -1.20
N GLN A 84 -12.73 14.36 -1.55
CA GLN A 84 -13.71 15.00 -0.65
C GLN A 84 -14.90 14.09 -0.32
N ALA A 85 -15.26 13.15 -1.18
CA ALA A 85 -16.31 12.18 -0.91
C ALA A 85 -15.91 11.18 0.18
N ASP A 86 -14.63 10.82 0.25
CA ASP A 86 -14.11 9.87 1.25
C ASP A 86 -14.17 10.47 2.67
N VAL A 87 -14.11 11.80 2.80
CA VAL A 87 -14.17 12.48 4.11
C VAL A 87 -15.44 12.08 4.86
N LYS A 88 -16.60 12.09 4.20
CA LYS A 88 -17.88 11.71 4.85
C LYS A 88 -17.83 10.27 5.33
N ILE A 89 -17.42 9.36 4.46
CA ILE A 89 -17.37 7.91 4.74
C ILE A 89 -16.43 7.64 5.92
N VAL A 90 -15.24 8.24 5.89
CA VAL A 90 -14.25 8.06 6.95
C VAL A 90 -14.72 8.66 8.27
N THR A 91 -15.35 9.85 8.24
CA THR A 91 -15.93 10.49 9.43
C THR A 91 -16.97 9.60 10.09
N GLU A 92 -17.94 9.10 9.33
CA GLU A 92 -18.99 8.21 9.86
C GLU A 92 -18.42 6.93 10.50
N VAL A 93 -17.39 6.35 9.87
CA VAL A 93 -16.72 5.16 10.42
C VAL A 93 -15.95 5.47 11.68
N LEU A 94 -15.22 6.60 11.73
CA LEU A 94 -14.48 7.03 12.92
C LEU A 94 -15.43 7.33 14.09
N GLU A 95 -16.51 8.07 13.87
CA GLU A 95 -17.53 8.35 14.90
C GLU A 95 -18.13 7.05 15.47
N ARG A 96 -18.45 6.08 14.60
CA ARG A 96 -18.92 4.77 15.03
C ARG A 96 -17.89 4.03 15.89
N ARG A 97 -16.62 4.02 15.49
CA ARG A 97 -15.53 3.36 16.23
C ARG A 97 -15.26 4.02 17.58
N ILE A 98 -15.32 5.35 17.65
CA ILE A 98 -15.21 6.10 18.90
C ILE A 98 -16.37 5.75 19.82
N LYS A 99 -17.60 5.75 19.31
CA LYS A 99 -18.81 5.40 20.08
C LYS A 99 -18.74 3.96 20.62
N ASN A 100 -18.16 3.04 19.85
CA ASN A 100 -17.96 1.65 20.27
C ASN A 100 -16.72 1.45 21.17
N LYS A 101 -16.00 2.51 21.52
CA LYS A 101 -14.74 2.47 22.28
C LYS A 101 -13.62 1.65 21.64
N GLU A 102 -13.67 1.46 20.32
CA GLU A 102 -12.61 0.80 19.54
C GLU A 102 -11.39 1.72 19.36
N ILE A 103 -11.60 3.04 19.43
CA ILE A 103 -10.58 4.08 19.38
C ILE A 103 -10.81 5.01 20.56
N VAL A 104 -9.73 5.28 21.30
CA VAL A 104 -9.69 6.27 22.39
C VAL A 104 -8.89 7.46 21.86
N LEU A 105 -9.49 8.66 21.92
CA LEU A 105 -8.83 9.92 21.56
C LEU A 105 -8.11 10.47 22.79
#